data_98034f343608c6b96c042d01c8ed7785
#
_entry.id   98034f343608c6b96c042d01c8ed7785
#
_cell.length_a   1.000
_cell.length_b   1.000
_cell.length_c   1.000
_cell.angle_alpha   90.00
_cell.angle_beta   90.00
_cell.angle_gamma   90.00
#
_symmetry.space_group_name_H-M   'P 1'
#
loop_
_entity.id
_entity.type
_entity.pdbx_description
1 polymer ?
#
loop_
_entity_poly.entity_id
_entity_poly.type
_entity_poly.pdbx_seq_one_letter_code
_entity_poly.pdbx_strand_id
1 'polypeptide(L)'
;MIKFSLLEQIVLILFLSSGLSFFLYQLLLRLKIVLKGKSDFSIDQLPDRLLRVFNEVILHKKVASGGRKFAGIMHAFVMYGFIFFGLITINHFLMAFGIHLFNETFRLWYFKIFGAPWAFLCSFGILALAYRRFVLKPKALGKFSATSGVVTIFIVTLMITYLIDELYLLKSPVALKVNWWLHSGVIGGFLFLIPKSKHMHLVLSPFNIFLKPFEIPHHPAIPIDLEASEEELDNLLLDLSRLSKDQALDIFTCVECGRCTDVCPANRGGGILDPKYHFILNLKQPMLDSGDVNVVDKINVEAGWECTTCQACTEVCPVGNHVEKADEIRSFQVLAEGDVPQEYQKLLRNLQETGNTEGASSSDLLKQLPAYTSDKELVLWLGCFAKHAMDPNFIGSVKNFTKILDSAGVTYGVLSNEQCSGDPANKLGDKLTYQLLMDQNVEELNKVKNVTTMCPHCVVNLQKEYSKYHEIKYEVKHHTQVISELLEQGKININPGSLEKVTYHDPCNLSRTLDEVSAPRNAIKAAAPDFFELDESGKETLCCGAGGALWWKKDSGEGRTHLLRAEQVIESKTDTVVTGCNFCY
;
A
#
# COMPACT_ATOMS: atom_id res chain seq x y z
N MET A 1 -28.50 -34.19 -28.68
CA MET A 1 -28.75 -33.20 -27.57
C MET A 1 -29.11 -33.96 -26.31
N ILE A 2 -28.52 -33.58 -25.19
CA ILE A 2 -28.86 -34.11 -23.86
C ILE A 2 -30.26 -33.62 -23.48
N LYS A 3 -31.16 -34.58 -23.14
CA LYS A 3 -32.50 -34.19 -22.60
C LYS A 3 -32.47 -34.33 -21.06
N PHE A 4 -32.94 -33.31 -20.36
CA PHE A 4 -33.08 -33.30 -18.94
C PHE A 4 -34.55 -33.51 -18.52
N SER A 5 -34.76 -34.36 -17.54
CA SER A 5 -36.07 -34.57 -16.92
C SER A 5 -36.43 -33.38 -16.04
N LEU A 6 -37.72 -33.20 -15.75
CA LEU A 6 -38.20 -32.17 -14.83
C LEU A 6 -37.54 -32.26 -13.46
N LEU A 7 -37.32 -33.49 -12.97
CA LEU A 7 -36.62 -33.74 -11.69
C LEU A 7 -35.18 -33.19 -11.72
N GLU A 8 -34.43 -33.44 -12.81
CA GLU A 8 -33.06 -32.95 -12.97
C GLU A 8 -33.01 -31.42 -13.03
N GLN A 9 -33.97 -30.78 -13.70
CA GLN A 9 -34.09 -29.33 -13.76
C GLN A 9 -34.38 -28.73 -12.36
N ILE A 10 -35.30 -29.36 -11.59
CA ILE A 10 -35.60 -28.96 -10.23
C ILE A 10 -34.38 -29.09 -9.33
N VAL A 11 -33.65 -30.22 -9.40
CA VAL A 11 -32.41 -30.46 -8.63
C VAL A 11 -31.37 -29.38 -8.96
N LEU A 12 -31.20 -29.05 -10.24
CA LEU A 12 -30.26 -28.01 -10.69
C LEU A 12 -30.65 -26.64 -10.11
N ILE A 13 -31.92 -26.25 -10.19
CA ILE A 13 -32.42 -24.99 -9.64
C ILE A 13 -32.16 -24.92 -8.14
N LEU A 14 -32.51 -25.95 -7.38
CA LEU A 14 -32.31 -25.99 -5.94
C LEU A 14 -30.82 -25.90 -5.58
N PHE A 15 -29.96 -26.62 -6.29
CA PHE A 15 -28.51 -26.61 -6.07
C PHE A 15 -27.92 -25.21 -6.34
N LEU A 16 -28.20 -24.61 -7.49
CA LEU A 16 -27.70 -23.28 -7.85
C LEU A 16 -28.29 -22.19 -6.93
N SER A 17 -29.59 -22.26 -6.61
CA SER A 17 -30.23 -21.29 -5.72
C SER A 17 -29.67 -21.36 -4.31
N SER A 18 -29.41 -22.56 -3.77
CA SER A 18 -28.78 -22.73 -2.45
C SER A 18 -27.36 -22.16 -2.43
N GLY A 19 -26.55 -22.44 -3.47
CA GLY A 19 -25.21 -21.89 -3.61
C GLY A 19 -25.20 -20.37 -3.74
N LEU A 20 -26.09 -19.80 -4.57
CA LEU A 20 -26.23 -18.37 -4.73
C LEU A 20 -26.70 -17.66 -3.45
N SER A 21 -27.70 -18.24 -2.78
CA SER A 21 -28.19 -17.71 -1.49
C SER A 21 -27.09 -17.70 -0.44
N PHE A 22 -26.31 -18.77 -0.35
CA PHE A 22 -25.17 -18.85 0.54
C PHE A 22 -24.09 -17.80 0.20
N PHE A 23 -23.78 -17.67 -1.08
CA PHE A 23 -22.81 -16.67 -1.57
C PHE A 23 -23.24 -15.25 -1.20
N LEU A 24 -24.49 -14.89 -1.50
CA LEU A 24 -25.05 -13.58 -1.18
C LEU A 24 -25.09 -13.32 0.32
N TYR A 25 -25.50 -14.32 1.13
CA TYR A 25 -25.45 -14.20 2.59
C TYR A 25 -24.05 -13.86 3.10
N GLN A 26 -23.03 -14.57 2.63
CA GLN A 26 -21.65 -14.35 3.04
C GLN A 26 -21.09 -13.00 2.55
N LEU A 27 -21.50 -12.53 1.38
CA LEU A 27 -21.15 -11.21 0.87
C LEU A 27 -21.80 -10.11 1.71
N LEU A 28 -23.11 -10.20 1.93
CA LEU A 28 -23.87 -9.22 2.71
C LEU A 28 -23.37 -9.14 4.17
N LEU A 29 -23.01 -10.28 4.77
CA LEU A 29 -22.43 -10.30 6.11
C LEU A 29 -21.16 -9.43 6.17
N ARG A 30 -20.23 -9.61 5.22
CA ARG A 30 -18.99 -8.83 5.18
C ARG A 30 -19.24 -7.34 4.90
N LEU A 31 -20.12 -7.05 3.95
CA LEU A 31 -20.50 -5.66 3.65
C LEU A 31 -21.14 -4.99 4.87
N LYS A 32 -22.01 -5.70 5.61
CA LYS A 32 -22.59 -5.17 6.85
C LYS A 32 -21.52 -4.84 7.90
N ILE A 33 -20.49 -5.67 8.03
CA ILE A 33 -19.35 -5.40 8.92
C ILE A 33 -18.58 -4.18 8.44
N VAL A 34 -18.19 -4.14 7.16
CA VAL A 34 -17.46 -3.02 6.55
C VAL A 34 -18.19 -1.69 6.76
N LEU A 35 -19.50 -1.66 6.57
CA LEU A 35 -20.32 -0.45 6.71
C LEU A 35 -20.38 0.09 8.15
N LYS A 36 -19.96 -0.67 9.15
CA LYS A 36 -19.80 -0.21 10.54
C LYS A 36 -18.49 0.57 10.76
N GLY A 37 -17.58 0.54 9.80
CA GLY A 37 -16.32 1.26 9.90
C GLY A 37 -16.53 2.77 10.01
N LYS A 38 -15.58 3.43 10.70
CA LYS A 38 -15.52 4.90 10.74
C LYS A 38 -15.15 5.46 9.37
N SER A 39 -15.45 6.74 9.14
CA SER A 39 -15.29 7.42 7.85
C SER A 39 -16.16 6.87 6.72
N ASP A 40 -16.37 7.66 5.68
CA ASP A 40 -17.10 7.28 4.49
C ASP A 40 -16.17 6.98 3.32
N PHE A 41 -16.64 6.14 2.38
CA PHE A 41 -15.95 5.97 1.11
C PHE A 41 -16.00 7.26 0.30
N SER A 42 -14.85 7.70 -0.17
CA SER A 42 -14.79 8.78 -1.16
C SER A 42 -15.02 8.21 -2.57
N ILE A 43 -15.81 8.94 -3.37
CA ILE A 43 -16.06 8.65 -4.78
C ILE A 43 -15.67 9.82 -5.69
N ASP A 44 -14.91 10.77 -5.17
CA ASP A 44 -14.31 11.86 -5.94
C ASP A 44 -13.37 11.34 -7.04
N GLN A 45 -12.98 12.20 -7.98
CA GLN A 45 -12.05 11.88 -9.07
C GLN A 45 -12.46 10.62 -9.86
N LEU A 46 -13.74 10.49 -10.19
CA LEU A 46 -14.31 9.31 -10.85
C LEU A 46 -13.54 8.83 -12.08
N PRO A 47 -13.08 9.69 -13.02
CA PRO A 47 -12.30 9.25 -14.17
C PRO A 47 -11.01 8.52 -13.78
N ASP A 48 -10.28 9.04 -12.78
CA ASP A 48 -9.01 8.46 -12.34
C ASP A 48 -9.23 7.12 -11.62
N ARG A 49 -10.32 6.99 -10.86
CA ARG A 49 -10.72 5.72 -10.24
C ARG A 49 -11.05 4.65 -11.30
N LEU A 50 -11.79 5.01 -12.34
CA LEU A 50 -12.09 4.10 -13.45
C LEU A 50 -10.83 3.71 -14.22
N LEU A 51 -9.92 4.67 -14.46
CA LEU A 51 -8.63 4.41 -15.09
C LEU A 51 -7.77 3.48 -14.24
N ARG A 52 -7.79 3.65 -12.93
CA ARG A 52 -7.10 2.76 -11.98
C ARG A 52 -7.66 1.33 -12.08
N VAL A 53 -8.97 1.16 -12.03
CA VAL A 53 -9.61 -0.17 -12.19
C VAL A 53 -9.23 -0.79 -13.53
N PHE A 54 -9.28 -0.03 -14.62
CA PHE A 54 -8.87 -0.51 -15.94
C PHE A 54 -7.41 -0.98 -15.94
N ASN A 55 -6.49 -0.21 -15.40
CA ASN A 55 -5.06 -0.55 -15.36
C ASN A 55 -4.76 -1.73 -14.41
N GLU A 56 -5.32 -1.73 -13.22
CA GLU A 56 -4.94 -2.69 -12.18
C GLU A 56 -5.75 -4.00 -12.26
N VAL A 57 -7.04 -3.93 -12.61
CA VAL A 57 -7.90 -5.12 -12.74
C VAL A 57 -7.85 -5.68 -14.15
N ILE A 58 -8.21 -4.86 -15.18
CA ILE A 58 -8.32 -5.37 -16.54
C ILE A 58 -6.95 -5.64 -17.15
N LEU A 59 -6.02 -4.67 -17.12
CA LEU A 59 -4.68 -4.85 -17.70
C LEU A 59 -3.70 -5.60 -16.78
N HIS A 60 -4.09 -5.93 -15.56
CA HIS A 60 -3.26 -6.69 -14.59
C HIS A 60 -1.89 -6.09 -14.30
N LYS A 61 -1.68 -4.77 -14.55
CA LYS A 61 -0.35 -4.15 -14.46
C LYS A 61 0.33 -4.39 -13.12
N LYS A 62 -0.38 -4.20 -12.02
CA LYS A 62 0.16 -4.34 -10.67
C LYS A 62 0.41 -5.81 -10.28
N VAL A 63 -0.40 -6.73 -10.79
CA VAL A 63 -0.22 -8.17 -10.55
C VAL A 63 1.07 -8.70 -11.20
N ALA A 64 1.47 -8.11 -12.34
CA ALA A 64 2.68 -8.49 -13.08
C ALA A 64 3.93 -7.67 -12.73
N SER A 65 3.87 -6.72 -11.79
CA SER A 65 4.99 -5.87 -11.37
C SER A 65 5.86 -6.52 -10.28
N GLY A 66 6.95 -5.84 -9.91
CA GLY A 66 7.79 -6.19 -8.75
C GLY A 66 8.49 -7.53 -8.87
N GLY A 67 9.16 -7.81 -10.00
CA GLY A 67 9.91 -9.07 -10.20
C GLY A 67 9.05 -10.32 -10.34
N ARG A 68 7.70 -10.20 -10.31
CA ARG A 68 6.76 -11.33 -10.33
C ARG A 68 6.01 -11.50 -11.66
N LYS A 69 6.61 -11.06 -12.76
CA LYS A 69 6.01 -11.11 -14.12
C LYS A 69 5.44 -12.49 -14.46
N PHE A 70 6.20 -13.55 -14.20
CA PHE A 70 5.73 -14.93 -14.48
C PHE A 70 4.43 -15.25 -13.73
N ALA A 71 4.39 -15.06 -12.40
CA ALA A 71 3.19 -15.35 -11.62
C ALA A 71 2.00 -14.47 -12.03
N GLY A 72 2.26 -13.21 -12.39
CA GLY A 72 1.25 -12.28 -12.89
C GLY A 72 0.65 -12.73 -14.22
N ILE A 73 1.47 -13.15 -15.19
CA ILE A 73 1.02 -13.66 -16.49
C ILE A 73 0.20 -14.96 -16.32
N MET A 74 0.68 -15.89 -15.48
CA MET A 74 -0.06 -17.12 -15.20
C MET A 74 -1.42 -16.83 -14.54
N HIS A 75 -1.47 -15.85 -13.64
CA HIS A 75 -2.74 -15.42 -13.04
C HIS A 75 -3.66 -14.74 -14.07
N ALA A 76 -3.11 -13.94 -14.99
CA ALA A 76 -3.87 -13.31 -16.06
C ALA A 76 -4.54 -14.36 -16.97
N PHE A 77 -3.87 -15.46 -17.29
CA PHE A 77 -4.48 -16.57 -18.06
C PHE A 77 -5.71 -17.15 -17.35
N VAL A 78 -5.64 -17.31 -16.02
CA VAL A 78 -6.79 -17.78 -15.25
C VAL A 78 -7.90 -16.76 -15.20
N MET A 79 -7.58 -15.48 -14.98
CA MET A 79 -8.57 -14.39 -14.89
C MET A 79 -9.32 -14.20 -16.23
N TYR A 80 -8.59 -14.07 -17.34
CA TYR A 80 -9.23 -13.93 -18.65
C TYR A 80 -10.01 -15.18 -19.04
N GLY A 81 -9.52 -16.36 -18.65
CA GLY A 81 -10.30 -17.60 -18.76
C GLY A 81 -11.67 -17.47 -18.10
N PHE A 82 -11.74 -16.97 -16.86
CA PHE A 82 -13.01 -16.73 -16.17
C PHE A 82 -13.94 -15.81 -16.96
N ILE A 83 -13.42 -14.73 -17.54
CA ILE A 83 -14.21 -13.78 -18.34
C ILE A 83 -14.76 -14.45 -19.59
N PHE A 84 -13.93 -15.15 -20.36
CA PHE A 84 -14.35 -15.82 -21.60
C PHE A 84 -15.29 -16.99 -21.35
N PHE A 85 -15.10 -17.74 -20.29
CA PHE A 85 -16.01 -18.84 -19.92
C PHE A 85 -17.32 -18.37 -19.29
N GLY A 86 -17.44 -17.12 -18.87
CA GLY A 86 -18.68 -16.58 -18.29
C GLY A 86 -19.90 -16.75 -19.19
N LEU A 87 -19.79 -16.40 -20.48
CA LEU A 87 -20.86 -16.57 -21.47
C LEU A 87 -21.17 -18.05 -21.73
N ILE A 88 -20.15 -18.89 -21.79
CA ILE A 88 -20.30 -20.35 -21.96
C ILE A 88 -21.04 -20.94 -20.77
N THR A 89 -20.70 -20.52 -19.54
CA THR A 89 -21.36 -20.96 -18.31
C THR A 89 -22.84 -20.63 -18.29
N ILE A 90 -23.22 -19.44 -18.72
CA ILE A 90 -24.63 -19.06 -18.82
C ILE A 90 -25.35 -19.97 -19.83
N ASN A 91 -24.80 -20.13 -21.02
CA ASN A 91 -25.38 -21.02 -22.04
C ASN A 91 -25.47 -22.48 -21.54
N HIS A 92 -24.45 -22.98 -20.85
CA HIS A 92 -24.41 -24.33 -20.28
C HIS A 92 -25.62 -24.64 -19.37
N PHE A 93 -25.96 -23.70 -18.48
CA PHE A 93 -27.12 -23.86 -17.60
C PHE A 93 -28.45 -23.68 -18.33
N LEU A 94 -28.55 -22.76 -19.28
CA LEU A 94 -29.77 -22.54 -20.07
C LEU A 94 -30.11 -23.74 -20.95
N MET A 95 -29.10 -24.46 -21.46
CA MET A 95 -29.31 -25.68 -22.24
C MET A 95 -30.06 -26.77 -21.44
N ALA A 96 -29.96 -26.83 -20.14
CA ALA A 96 -30.75 -27.75 -19.30
C ALA A 96 -32.26 -27.50 -19.40
N PHE A 97 -32.66 -26.30 -19.79
CA PHE A 97 -34.05 -25.87 -19.97
C PHE A 97 -34.45 -25.79 -21.46
N GLY A 98 -33.58 -26.30 -22.36
CA GLY A 98 -33.82 -26.25 -23.80
C GLY A 98 -33.61 -24.88 -24.44
N ILE A 99 -32.99 -23.93 -23.71
CA ILE A 99 -32.69 -22.58 -24.22
C ILE A 99 -31.23 -22.57 -24.71
N HIS A 100 -31.02 -22.18 -25.95
CA HIS A 100 -29.70 -22.06 -26.58
C HIS A 100 -29.44 -20.58 -26.91
N LEU A 101 -28.48 -19.97 -26.21
CA LEU A 101 -28.08 -18.57 -26.48
C LEU A 101 -27.31 -18.45 -27.80
N PHE A 102 -26.61 -19.50 -28.20
CA PHE A 102 -25.74 -19.51 -29.35
C PHE A 102 -26.24 -20.49 -30.38
N ASN A 103 -26.28 -20.06 -31.65
CA ASN A 103 -26.41 -20.98 -32.77
C ASN A 103 -25.10 -21.78 -32.95
N GLU A 104 -25.15 -22.86 -33.69
CA GLU A 104 -23.98 -23.75 -33.87
C GLU A 104 -22.79 -23.03 -34.52
N THR A 105 -23.03 -22.13 -35.48
CA THR A 105 -21.98 -21.38 -36.15
C THR A 105 -21.23 -20.47 -35.18
N PHE A 106 -21.95 -19.70 -34.36
CA PHE A 106 -21.34 -18.85 -33.33
C PHE A 106 -20.64 -19.66 -32.28
N ARG A 107 -21.22 -20.77 -31.80
CA ARG A 107 -20.61 -21.68 -30.84
C ARG A 107 -19.27 -22.21 -31.33
N LEU A 108 -19.19 -22.70 -32.55
CA LEU A 108 -17.97 -23.23 -33.17
C LEU A 108 -16.92 -22.13 -33.37
N TRP A 109 -17.33 -20.94 -33.79
CA TRP A 109 -16.45 -19.80 -33.93
C TRP A 109 -15.85 -19.40 -32.56
N TYR A 110 -16.71 -19.25 -31.56
CA TYR A 110 -16.28 -18.88 -30.19
C TYR A 110 -15.37 -19.95 -29.58
N PHE A 111 -15.67 -21.22 -29.77
CA PHE A 111 -14.83 -22.33 -29.35
C PHE A 111 -13.42 -22.25 -29.96
N LYS A 112 -13.32 -22.02 -31.26
CA LYS A 112 -12.02 -21.96 -31.96
C LYS A 112 -11.18 -20.75 -31.52
N ILE A 113 -11.80 -19.60 -31.34
CA ILE A 113 -11.09 -18.35 -31.06
C ILE A 113 -10.80 -18.14 -29.57
N PHE A 114 -11.76 -18.47 -28.72
CA PHE A 114 -11.66 -18.23 -27.27
C PHE A 114 -11.69 -19.52 -26.45
N GLY A 115 -12.63 -20.42 -26.66
CA GLY A 115 -12.87 -21.57 -25.82
C GLY A 115 -11.66 -22.51 -25.73
N ALA A 116 -11.19 -23.06 -26.84
CA ALA A 116 -10.08 -23.99 -26.83
C ALA A 116 -8.74 -23.34 -26.43
N PRO A 117 -8.32 -22.20 -27.01
CA PRO A 117 -7.07 -21.55 -26.59
C PRO A 117 -7.07 -21.20 -25.10
N TRP A 118 -8.16 -20.63 -24.58
CA TRP A 118 -8.23 -20.26 -23.17
C TRP A 118 -8.40 -21.45 -22.23
N ALA A 119 -8.96 -22.57 -22.67
CA ALA A 119 -8.96 -23.81 -21.90
C ALA A 119 -7.53 -24.32 -21.65
N PHE A 120 -6.66 -24.27 -22.66
CA PHE A 120 -5.24 -24.60 -22.52
C PHE A 120 -4.47 -23.57 -21.68
N LEU A 121 -4.62 -22.27 -21.97
CA LEU A 121 -3.92 -21.20 -21.25
C LEU A 121 -4.32 -21.17 -19.76
N CYS A 122 -5.61 -21.29 -19.47
CA CYS A 122 -6.14 -21.32 -18.11
C CYS A 122 -5.62 -22.56 -17.35
N SER A 123 -5.62 -23.75 -17.98
CA SER A 123 -5.07 -24.97 -17.39
C SER A 123 -3.58 -24.83 -17.13
N PHE A 124 -2.82 -24.34 -18.09
CA PHE A 124 -1.39 -24.09 -17.93
C PHE A 124 -1.12 -23.09 -16.81
N GLY A 125 -1.84 -21.96 -16.79
CA GLY A 125 -1.71 -20.92 -15.78
C GLY A 125 -1.96 -21.43 -14.38
N ILE A 126 -3.07 -22.15 -14.16
CA ILE A 126 -3.40 -22.67 -12.82
C ILE A 126 -2.44 -23.76 -12.37
N LEU A 127 -1.97 -24.64 -13.25
CA LEU A 127 -0.99 -25.67 -12.94
C LEU A 127 0.38 -25.05 -12.61
N ALA A 128 0.82 -24.03 -13.34
CA ALA A 128 2.05 -23.30 -13.05
C ALA A 128 1.98 -22.58 -11.67
N LEU A 129 0.84 -21.97 -11.33
CA LEU A 129 0.62 -21.37 -10.01
C LEU A 129 0.58 -22.43 -8.90
N ALA A 130 -0.02 -23.59 -9.17
CA ALA A 130 -0.01 -24.71 -8.24
C ALA A 130 1.40 -25.27 -8.01
N TYR A 131 2.18 -25.45 -9.08
CA TYR A 131 3.59 -25.86 -9.00
C TYR A 131 4.38 -24.86 -8.14
N ARG A 132 4.24 -23.56 -8.40
CA ARG A 132 4.87 -22.52 -7.59
C ARG A 132 4.49 -22.64 -6.11
N ARG A 133 3.22 -22.89 -5.79
CA ARG A 133 2.73 -22.92 -4.40
C ARG A 133 3.10 -24.21 -3.67
N PHE A 134 3.00 -25.36 -4.32
CA PHE A 134 3.13 -26.67 -3.66
C PHE A 134 4.52 -27.30 -3.80
N VAL A 135 5.26 -26.96 -4.88
CA VAL A 135 6.60 -27.49 -5.15
C VAL A 135 7.68 -26.49 -4.78
N LEU A 136 7.65 -25.26 -5.35
CA LEU A 136 8.66 -24.23 -5.09
C LEU A 136 8.53 -23.60 -3.69
N LYS A 137 7.32 -23.51 -3.14
CA LYS A 137 7.00 -23.08 -1.77
C LYS A 137 7.72 -21.77 -1.35
N PRO A 138 7.58 -20.63 -2.07
CA PRO A 138 8.18 -19.37 -1.62
C PRO A 138 7.76 -19.05 -0.19
N LYS A 139 8.69 -18.62 0.65
CA LYS A 139 8.45 -18.30 2.09
C LYS A 139 7.26 -17.35 2.30
N ALA A 140 7.15 -16.31 1.47
CA ALA A 140 6.08 -15.31 1.55
C ALA A 140 4.66 -15.87 1.37
N LEU A 141 4.48 -16.99 0.66
CA LEU A 141 3.16 -17.62 0.54
C LEU A 141 2.70 -18.28 1.86
N GLY A 142 3.61 -18.51 2.80
CA GLY A 142 3.31 -19.04 4.12
C GLY A 142 2.89 -20.52 4.09
N LYS A 143 2.02 -20.88 5.04
CA LYS A 143 1.59 -22.27 5.28
C LYS A 143 0.88 -22.90 4.09
N PHE A 144 0.80 -24.23 4.08
CA PHE A 144 0.02 -25.02 3.13
C PHE A 144 -1.43 -24.54 3.03
N SER A 145 -1.97 -24.45 1.82
CA SER A 145 -3.35 -24.01 1.58
C SER A 145 -4.14 -25.07 0.81
N ALA A 146 -4.92 -25.86 1.51
CA ALA A 146 -5.83 -26.86 0.91
C ALA A 146 -6.79 -26.20 -0.08
N THR A 147 -7.30 -25.01 0.23
CA THR A 147 -8.21 -24.24 -0.65
C THR A 147 -7.59 -23.98 -2.02
N SER A 148 -6.29 -23.62 -2.08
CA SER A 148 -5.61 -23.45 -3.38
C SER A 148 -5.53 -24.74 -4.18
N GLY A 149 -5.36 -25.88 -3.51
CA GLY A 149 -5.39 -27.19 -4.15
C GLY A 149 -6.77 -27.52 -4.73
N VAL A 150 -7.82 -27.32 -3.95
CA VAL A 150 -9.21 -27.53 -4.40
C VAL A 150 -9.55 -26.64 -5.60
N VAL A 151 -9.18 -25.36 -5.57
CA VAL A 151 -9.39 -24.45 -6.72
C VAL A 151 -8.64 -24.92 -7.96
N THR A 152 -7.40 -25.39 -7.80
CA THR A 152 -6.64 -25.97 -8.93
C THR A 152 -7.38 -27.15 -9.55
N ILE A 153 -7.82 -28.11 -8.71
CA ILE A 153 -8.56 -29.29 -9.17
C ILE A 153 -9.86 -28.86 -9.87
N PHE A 154 -10.62 -27.94 -9.29
CA PHE A 154 -11.87 -27.45 -9.85
C PHE A 154 -11.67 -26.82 -11.24
N ILE A 155 -10.70 -25.89 -11.37
CA ILE A 155 -10.43 -25.24 -12.67
C ILE A 155 -9.99 -26.25 -13.72
N VAL A 156 -9.06 -27.17 -13.38
CA VAL A 156 -8.60 -28.20 -14.31
C VAL A 156 -9.77 -29.12 -14.72
N THR A 157 -10.62 -29.52 -13.76
CA THR A 157 -11.81 -30.32 -14.05
C THR A 157 -12.76 -29.61 -15.00
N LEU A 158 -13.01 -28.30 -14.80
CA LEU A 158 -13.85 -27.52 -15.71
C LEU A 158 -13.28 -27.47 -17.13
N MET A 159 -11.96 -27.27 -17.26
CA MET A 159 -11.34 -27.21 -18.60
C MET A 159 -11.39 -28.57 -19.29
N ILE A 160 -11.13 -29.67 -18.56
CA ILE A 160 -11.20 -31.02 -19.12
C ILE A 160 -12.63 -31.36 -19.54
N THR A 161 -13.62 -31.16 -18.68
CA THR A 161 -15.03 -31.48 -18.97
C THR A 161 -15.58 -30.64 -20.10
N TYR A 162 -15.17 -29.37 -20.20
CA TYR A 162 -15.50 -28.49 -21.33
C TYR A 162 -14.92 -29.01 -22.65
N LEU A 163 -13.62 -29.35 -22.69
CA LEU A 163 -12.99 -29.89 -23.90
C LEU A 163 -13.56 -31.23 -24.31
N ILE A 164 -13.92 -32.09 -23.35
CA ILE A 164 -14.59 -33.37 -23.63
C ILE A 164 -15.92 -33.16 -24.35
N ASP A 165 -16.71 -32.20 -23.93
CA ASP A 165 -18.01 -31.87 -24.54
C ASP A 165 -17.84 -31.26 -25.95
N GLU A 166 -17.03 -30.23 -26.07
CA GLU A 166 -16.84 -29.48 -27.32
C GLU A 166 -16.11 -30.27 -28.42
N LEU A 167 -15.22 -31.21 -28.04
CA LEU A 167 -14.52 -32.09 -28.99
C LEU A 167 -15.28 -33.37 -29.30
N TYR A 168 -16.50 -33.55 -28.77
CA TYR A 168 -17.35 -34.71 -28.96
C TYR A 168 -16.65 -36.03 -28.63
N LEU A 169 -15.85 -36.05 -27.58
CA LEU A 169 -15.06 -37.24 -27.16
C LEU A 169 -15.94 -38.33 -26.58
N LEU A 170 -17.11 -38.03 -26.07
CA LEU A 170 -18.08 -39.00 -25.54
C LEU A 170 -19.20 -39.26 -26.56
N LYS A 171 -19.54 -40.52 -26.75
CA LYS A 171 -20.61 -40.98 -27.67
C LYS A 171 -21.87 -41.44 -26.93
N SER A 172 -21.70 -41.91 -25.70
CA SER A 172 -22.82 -42.40 -24.88
C SER A 172 -23.63 -41.22 -24.30
N PRO A 173 -24.95 -41.21 -24.45
CA PRO A 173 -25.80 -40.20 -23.82
C PRO A 173 -25.67 -40.15 -22.29
N VAL A 174 -25.43 -41.26 -21.66
CA VAL A 174 -25.21 -41.37 -20.21
C VAL A 174 -23.88 -40.71 -19.85
N ALA A 175 -22.80 -40.98 -20.58
CA ALA A 175 -21.49 -40.41 -20.34
C ALA A 175 -21.50 -38.87 -20.55
N LEU A 176 -22.19 -38.38 -21.58
CA LEU A 176 -22.40 -36.93 -21.82
C LEU A 176 -23.14 -36.29 -20.64
N LYS A 177 -24.18 -36.95 -20.12
CA LYS A 177 -24.95 -36.44 -18.98
C LYS A 177 -24.12 -36.39 -17.70
N VAL A 178 -23.31 -37.43 -17.47
CA VAL A 178 -22.37 -37.46 -16.32
C VAL A 178 -21.35 -36.33 -16.44
N ASN A 179 -20.78 -36.10 -17.63
CA ASN A 179 -19.83 -34.99 -17.86
C ASN A 179 -20.48 -33.63 -17.59
N TRP A 180 -21.70 -33.43 -18.05
CA TRP A 180 -22.48 -32.21 -17.83
C TRP A 180 -22.74 -31.97 -16.34
N TRP A 181 -23.16 -33.01 -15.58
CA TRP A 181 -23.41 -32.88 -14.16
C TRP A 181 -22.12 -32.69 -13.36
N LEU A 182 -21.01 -33.29 -13.74
CA LEU A 182 -19.71 -33.05 -13.13
C LEU A 182 -19.27 -31.61 -13.33
N HIS A 183 -19.38 -31.08 -14.55
CA HIS A 183 -19.09 -29.69 -14.87
C HIS A 183 -19.97 -28.72 -14.06
N SER A 184 -21.28 -28.95 -14.05
CA SER A 184 -22.25 -28.15 -13.28
C SER A 184 -22.01 -28.22 -11.78
N GLY A 185 -21.67 -29.40 -11.26
CA GLY A 185 -21.35 -29.61 -9.85
C GLY A 185 -20.12 -28.83 -9.40
N VAL A 186 -19.09 -28.77 -10.24
CA VAL A 186 -17.88 -27.95 -9.94
C VAL A 186 -18.19 -26.47 -9.98
N ILE A 187 -18.96 -25.97 -10.98
CA ILE A 187 -19.37 -24.56 -11.03
C ILE A 187 -20.20 -24.20 -9.76
N GLY A 188 -21.21 -25.02 -9.44
CA GLY A 188 -22.00 -24.82 -8.22
C GLY A 188 -21.15 -24.88 -6.95
N GLY A 189 -20.15 -25.79 -6.92
CA GLY A 189 -19.19 -25.88 -5.81
C GLY A 189 -18.41 -24.59 -5.58
N PHE A 190 -18.10 -23.81 -6.61
CA PHE A 190 -17.47 -22.50 -6.45
C PHE A 190 -18.37 -21.49 -5.71
N LEU A 191 -19.70 -21.59 -5.84
CA LEU A 191 -20.62 -20.71 -5.10
C LEU A 191 -20.51 -20.88 -3.57
N PHE A 192 -20.10 -22.07 -3.11
CA PHE A 192 -19.85 -22.33 -1.69
C PHE A 192 -18.39 -22.07 -1.29
N LEU A 193 -17.43 -22.30 -2.20
CA LEU A 193 -15.99 -22.20 -1.92
C LEU A 193 -15.49 -20.77 -1.91
N ILE A 194 -15.87 -19.95 -2.91
CA ILE A 194 -15.40 -18.58 -3.08
C ILE A 194 -15.67 -17.72 -1.82
N PRO A 195 -16.92 -17.66 -1.30
CA PRO A 195 -17.24 -16.72 -0.23
C PRO A 195 -16.58 -17.05 1.12
N LYS A 196 -16.13 -18.29 1.33
CA LYS A 196 -15.39 -18.70 2.53
C LYS A 196 -13.86 -18.68 2.37
N SER A 197 -13.37 -18.26 1.23
CA SER A 197 -11.96 -18.32 0.90
C SER A 197 -11.38 -16.98 0.48
N LYS A 198 -10.07 -16.92 0.31
CA LYS A 198 -9.37 -15.76 -0.26
C LYS A 198 -9.83 -15.42 -1.69
N HIS A 199 -10.55 -16.32 -2.38
CA HIS A 199 -11.08 -16.10 -3.73
C HIS A 199 -12.27 -15.13 -3.75
N MET A 200 -12.75 -14.69 -2.57
CA MET A 200 -13.71 -13.57 -2.48
C MET A 200 -13.18 -12.29 -3.11
N HIS A 201 -11.86 -12.17 -3.31
CA HIS A 201 -11.25 -11.06 -4.05
C HIS A 201 -11.78 -10.91 -5.48
N LEU A 202 -12.27 -11.98 -6.11
CA LEU A 202 -12.90 -11.91 -7.44
C LEU A 202 -14.03 -10.87 -7.48
N VAL A 203 -14.76 -10.75 -6.37
CA VAL A 203 -15.84 -9.77 -6.22
C VAL A 203 -15.35 -8.49 -5.56
N LEU A 204 -14.58 -8.60 -4.48
CA LEU A 204 -14.26 -7.44 -3.65
C LEU A 204 -13.11 -6.58 -4.21
N SER A 205 -12.11 -7.17 -4.91
CA SER A 205 -10.94 -6.39 -5.32
C SER A 205 -11.22 -5.29 -6.35
N PRO A 206 -12.13 -5.45 -7.34
CA PRO A 206 -12.49 -4.34 -8.22
C PRO A 206 -13.09 -3.16 -7.46
N PHE A 207 -13.94 -3.43 -6.46
CA PHE A 207 -14.51 -2.39 -5.61
C PHE A 207 -13.46 -1.78 -4.70
N ASN A 208 -12.60 -2.59 -4.09
CA ASN A 208 -11.52 -2.10 -3.24
C ASN A 208 -10.56 -1.18 -4.00
N ILE A 209 -10.13 -1.58 -5.20
CA ILE A 209 -9.27 -0.76 -6.07
C ILE A 209 -9.98 0.53 -6.48
N PHE A 210 -11.29 0.47 -6.77
CA PHE A 210 -12.09 1.65 -7.12
C PHE A 210 -12.22 2.61 -5.93
N LEU A 211 -12.55 2.09 -4.74
CA LEU A 211 -12.79 2.88 -3.54
C LEU A 211 -11.51 3.33 -2.83
N LYS A 212 -10.35 2.70 -3.14
CA LYS A 212 -9.07 3.06 -2.53
C LYS A 212 -8.83 4.57 -2.61
N PRO A 213 -8.54 5.25 -1.50
CA PRO A 213 -8.19 6.66 -1.50
C PRO A 213 -6.97 6.94 -2.38
N PHE A 214 -6.87 8.13 -2.97
CA PHE A 214 -5.67 8.57 -3.69
C PHE A 214 -4.56 8.96 -2.72
N GLU A 215 -4.93 9.46 -1.57
CA GLU A 215 -4.04 9.74 -0.45
C GLU A 215 -4.26 8.70 0.65
N ILE A 216 -3.23 8.47 1.45
CA ILE A 216 -3.34 7.56 2.59
C ILE A 216 -4.39 8.12 3.55
N PRO A 217 -5.44 7.35 3.89
CA PRO A 217 -6.49 7.83 4.79
C PRO A 217 -5.88 8.15 6.16
N HIS A 218 -6.40 9.20 6.79
CA HIS A 218 -6.02 9.52 8.14
C HIS A 218 -6.96 8.91 9.16
N HIS A 219 -6.38 8.63 10.31
CA HIS A 219 -7.14 8.36 11.50
C HIS A 219 -7.94 9.60 11.90
N PRO A 220 -9.26 9.49 12.14
CA PRO A 220 -10.09 10.60 12.59
C PRO A 220 -9.87 10.96 14.08
N ALA A 221 -8.71 10.61 14.64
CA ALA A 221 -8.36 11.03 16.00
C ALA A 221 -8.05 12.54 16.13
N ILE A 222 -8.02 13.27 15.02
CA ILE A 222 -7.79 14.73 14.98
C ILE A 222 -8.99 15.37 14.25
N PRO A 223 -9.51 16.51 14.72
CA PRO A 223 -9.07 17.27 15.89
C PRO A 223 -9.50 16.64 17.22
N ILE A 224 -8.60 16.67 18.21
CA ILE A 224 -8.90 16.29 19.59
C ILE A 224 -9.31 17.56 20.33
N ASP A 225 -10.55 17.61 20.80
CA ASP A 225 -11.03 18.70 21.65
C ASP A 225 -10.81 18.34 23.12
N LEU A 226 -9.92 19.04 23.78
CA LEU A 226 -9.63 18.84 25.21
C LEU A 226 -10.73 19.39 26.13
N GLU A 227 -11.62 20.25 25.61
CA GLU A 227 -12.78 20.78 26.35
C GLU A 227 -14.04 19.97 26.08
N ALA A 228 -13.93 18.89 25.28
CA ALA A 228 -15.03 17.99 24.96
C ALA A 228 -15.65 17.37 26.23
N SER A 229 -16.92 17.01 26.14
CA SER A 229 -17.62 16.26 27.21
C SER A 229 -17.02 14.86 27.41
N GLU A 230 -17.23 14.27 28.59
CA GLU A 230 -16.84 12.87 28.85
C GLU A 230 -17.37 11.91 27.77
N GLU A 231 -18.61 12.10 27.32
CA GLU A 231 -19.23 11.27 26.28
C GLU A 231 -18.49 11.39 24.92
N GLU A 232 -18.04 12.59 24.57
CA GLU A 232 -17.28 12.81 23.32
C GLU A 232 -15.88 12.20 23.41
N LEU A 233 -15.22 12.28 24.58
CA LEU A 233 -13.94 11.63 24.82
C LEU A 233 -14.07 10.10 24.80
N ASP A 234 -15.11 9.53 25.42
CA ASP A 234 -15.39 8.10 25.37
C ASP A 234 -15.64 7.63 23.92
N ASN A 235 -16.36 8.40 23.13
CA ASN A 235 -16.57 8.11 21.72
C ASN A 235 -15.26 8.16 20.91
N LEU A 236 -14.37 9.10 21.20
CA LEU A 236 -13.05 9.17 20.57
C LEU A 236 -12.22 7.92 20.91
N LEU A 237 -12.18 7.52 22.19
CA LEU A 237 -11.48 6.30 22.61
C LEU A 237 -12.06 5.04 21.95
N LEU A 238 -13.38 4.96 21.82
CA LEU A 238 -14.04 3.88 21.10
C LEU A 238 -13.63 3.88 19.61
N ASP A 239 -13.56 5.04 18.99
CA ASP A 239 -13.15 5.17 17.60
C ASP A 239 -11.68 4.77 17.35
N LEU A 240 -10.80 4.96 18.32
CA LEU A 240 -9.41 4.48 18.23
C LEU A 240 -9.33 2.94 18.15
N SER A 241 -10.29 2.23 18.74
CA SER A 241 -10.35 0.76 18.69
C SER A 241 -10.92 0.21 17.37
N ARG A 242 -11.45 1.06 16.49
CA ARG A 242 -12.20 0.67 15.29
C ARG A 242 -11.42 0.94 14.00
N LEU A 243 -11.59 0.07 13.01
CA LEU A 243 -11.10 0.28 11.66
C LEU A 243 -12.03 1.18 10.84
N SER A 244 -11.48 1.86 9.84
CA SER A 244 -12.26 2.57 8.83
C SER A 244 -12.93 1.59 7.85
N LYS A 245 -13.91 2.05 7.05
CA LYS A 245 -14.60 1.23 6.05
C LYS A 245 -13.67 0.65 5.00
N ASP A 246 -12.72 1.44 4.51
CA ASP A 246 -11.72 0.99 3.55
C ASP A 246 -10.75 -0.03 4.16
N GLN A 247 -10.28 0.17 5.39
CA GLN A 247 -9.43 -0.78 6.10
C GLN A 247 -10.14 -2.11 6.38
N ALA A 248 -11.43 -2.06 6.75
CA ALA A 248 -12.24 -3.25 6.93
C ALA A 248 -12.47 -4.01 5.61
N LEU A 249 -12.66 -3.29 4.50
CA LEU A 249 -12.77 -3.88 3.16
C LEU A 249 -11.46 -4.56 2.75
N ASP A 250 -10.30 -3.94 3.04
CA ASP A 250 -8.97 -4.50 2.79
C ASP A 250 -8.79 -5.89 3.39
N ILE A 251 -9.25 -6.08 4.63
CA ILE A 251 -9.11 -7.36 5.34
C ILE A 251 -9.87 -8.48 4.62
N PHE A 252 -11.08 -8.19 4.12
CA PHE A 252 -11.87 -9.17 3.37
C PHE A 252 -11.40 -9.37 1.93
N THR A 253 -10.67 -8.40 1.36
CA THR A 253 -10.17 -8.44 -0.03
C THR A 253 -8.84 -9.18 -0.16
N CYS A 254 -8.09 -9.37 0.92
CA CYS A 254 -6.75 -9.95 0.91
C CYS A 254 -6.69 -11.33 0.24
N VAL A 255 -5.78 -11.48 -0.74
CA VAL A 255 -5.53 -12.70 -1.52
C VAL A 255 -4.42 -13.60 -0.96
N GLU A 256 -3.84 -13.25 0.19
CA GLU A 256 -2.77 -14.00 0.85
C GLU A 256 -1.53 -14.23 -0.04
N CYS A 257 -1.23 -13.31 -0.96
CA CYS A 257 -0.15 -13.48 -1.94
C CYS A 257 1.26 -13.32 -1.35
N GLY A 258 1.38 -12.71 -0.16
CA GLY A 258 2.63 -12.53 0.58
C GLY A 258 3.57 -11.44 0.04
N ARG A 259 3.14 -10.61 -0.91
CA ARG A 259 4.00 -9.52 -1.44
C ARG A 259 4.39 -8.52 -0.36
N CYS A 260 3.45 -8.17 0.51
CA CYS A 260 3.69 -7.26 1.63
C CYS A 260 4.74 -7.80 2.62
N THR A 261 4.77 -9.12 2.85
CA THR A 261 5.79 -9.79 3.65
C THR A 261 7.17 -9.72 2.99
N ASP A 262 7.25 -9.98 1.67
CA ASP A 262 8.52 -9.99 0.91
C ASP A 262 9.23 -8.63 0.88
N VAL A 263 8.46 -7.52 0.89
CA VAL A 263 9.03 -6.16 0.80
C VAL A 263 9.11 -5.46 2.14
N CYS A 264 8.58 -6.07 3.21
CA CYS A 264 8.61 -5.46 4.53
C CYS A 264 10.05 -5.42 5.07
N PRO A 265 10.60 -4.22 5.33
CA PRO A 265 11.96 -4.10 5.82
C PRO A 265 12.15 -4.73 7.19
N ALA A 266 11.20 -4.58 8.12
CA ALA A 266 11.24 -5.23 9.42
C ALA A 266 11.26 -6.75 9.30
N ASN A 267 10.38 -7.34 8.48
CA ASN A 267 10.34 -8.80 8.24
C ASN A 267 11.65 -9.30 7.60
N ARG A 268 12.16 -8.59 6.59
CA ARG A 268 13.41 -8.94 5.91
C ARG A 268 14.62 -8.86 6.86
N GLY A 269 14.59 -7.91 7.80
CA GLY A 269 15.60 -7.75 8.84
C GLY A 269 15.51 -8.76 9.98
N GLY A 270 14.59 -9.73 9.92
CA GLY A 270 14.45 -10.77 10.96
C GLY A 270 13.55 -10.39 12.13
N GLY A 271 12.85 -9.23 12.05
CA GLY A 271 11.84 -8.84 13.03
C GLY A 271 10.59 -9.70 12.99
N ILE A 272 9.74 -9.55 14.01
CA ILE A 272 8.50 -10.33 14.16
C ILE A 272 7.38 -9.86 13.23
N LEU A 273 7.45 -8.62 12.74
CA LEU A 273 6.39 -8.05 11.91
C LEU A 273 6.26 -8.79 10.58
N ASP A 274 5.16 -9.52 10.38
CA ASP A 274 4.67 -9.94 9.07
C ASP A 274 3.39 -9.16 8.74
N PRO A 275 3.42 -8.18 7.83
CA PRO A 275 2.27 -7.32 7.55
C PRO A 275 1.04 -8.08 7.08
N LYS A 276 1.23 -9.20 6.35
CA LYS A 276 0.14 -10.05 5.90
C LYS A 276 -0.66 -10.65 7.05
N TYR A 277 0.05 -11.13 8.09
CA TYR A 277 -0.59 -11.74 9.25
C TYR A 277 -1.03 -10.69 10.27
N HIS A 278 -0.11 -9.83 10.72
CA HIS A 278 -0.36 -8.93 11.83
C HIS A 278 -1.36 -7.82 11.49
N PHE A 279 -1.29 -7.28 10.28
CA PHE A 279 -2.16 -6.17 9.90
C PHE A 279 -3.41 -6.57 9.12
N ILE A 280 -3.51 -7.81 8.61
CA ILE A 280 -4.64 -8.23 7.77
C ILE A 280 -5.28 -9.53 8.23
N LEU A 281 -4.56 -10.67 8.17
CA LEU A 281 -5.21 -11.97 8.30
C LEU A 281 -5.67 -12.27 9.73
N ASN A 282 -4.92 -11.84 10.74
CA ASN A 282 -5.29 -12.04 12.14
C ASN A 282 -6.52 -11.23 12.55
N LEU A 283 -6.89 -10.18 11.81
CA LEU A 283 -8.07 -9.35 12.08
C LEU A 283 -9.35 -9.93 11.46
N LYS A 284 -9.22 -10.77 10.43
CA LYS A 284 -10.36 -11.29 9.67
C LYS A 284 -11.33 -12.12 10.51
N GLN A 285 -10.82 -13.03 11.33
CA GLN A 285 -11.66 -13.90 12.16
C GLN A 285 -12.33 -13.12 13.31
N PRO A 286 -11.62 -12.29 14.07
CA PRO A 286 -12.26 -11.42 15.07
C PRO A 286 -13.39 -10.57 14.51
N MET A 287 -13.23 -9.97 13.32
CA MET A 287 -14.30 -9.22 12.67
C MET A 287 -15.52 -10.07 12.32
N LEU A 288 -15.32 -11.31 11.87
CA LEU A 288 -16.41 -12.23 11.54
C LEU A 288 -17.13 -12.72 12.80
N ASP A 289 -16.41 -12.98 13.88
CA ASP A 289 -16.95 -13.49 15.15
C ASP A 289 -17.72 -12.41 15.91
N SER A 290 -17.19 -11.18 15.97
CA SER A 290 -17.86 -10.05 16.61
C SER A 290 -18.95 -9.43 15.73
N GLY A 291 -18.86 -9.59 14.42
CA GLY A 291 -19.70 -8.87 13.46
C GLY A 291 -19.43 -7.36 13.47
N ASP A 292 -18.24 -6.91 13.91
CA ASP A 292 -17.85 -5.51 14.07
C ASP A 292 -16.42 -5.25 13.56
N VAL A 293 -16.04 -3.98 13.50
CA VAL A 293 -14.73 -3.46 13.08
C VAL A 293 -13.85 -3.05 14.25
N ASN A 294 -14.31 -3.25 15.48
CA ASN A 294 -13.57 -3.00 16.72
C ASN A 294 -12.55 -4.12 16.95
N VAL A 295 -11.39 -4.00 16.35
CA VAL A 295 -10.35 -5.04 16.33
C VAL A 295 -8.92 -4.49 16.36
N VAL A 296 -8.74 -3.18 16.57
CA VAL A 296 -7.40 -2.57 16.62
C VAL A 296 -6.59 -3.17 17.78
N ASP A 297 -7.24 -3.45 18.91
CA ASP A 297 -6.66 -4.13 20.08
C ASP A 297 -6.22 -5.58 19.81
N LYS A 298 -6.60 -6.17 18.67
CA LYS A 298 -6.16 -7.50 18.23
C LYS A 298 -4.87 -7.47 17.40
N ILE A 299 -4.39 -6.27 17.03
CA ILE A 299 -3.09 -6.14 16.36
C ILE A 299 -1.99 -6.42 17.40
N ASN A 300 -0.99 -7.20 17.00
CA ASN A 300 0.15 -7.44 17.88
C ASN A 300 0.92 -6.13 18.11
N VAL A 301 0.99 -5.69 19.36
CA VAL A 301 1.59 -4.40 19.76
C VAL A 301 3.07 -4.34 19.40
N GLU A 302 3.84 -5.37 19.72
CA GLU A 302 5.28 -5.41 19.42
C GLU A 302 5.54 -5.34 17.92
N ALA A 303 4.76 -6.09 17.11
CA ALA A 303 4.82 -6.00 15.66
C ALA A 303 4.46 -4.60 15.15
N GLY A 304 3.51 -3.92 15.78
CA GLY A 304 3.16 -2.53 15.48
C GLY A 304 4.33 -1.58 15.69
N TRP A 305 5.12 -1.78 16.76
CA TRP A 305 6.29 -0.96 17.08
C TRP A 305 7.52 -1.24 16.21
N GLU A 306 7.57 -2.34 15.47
CA GLU A 306 8.63 -2.60 14.46
C GLU A 306 8.39 -1.94 13.10
N CYS A 307 7.19 -1.41 12.87
CA CYS A 307 6.84 -0.84 11.57
C CYS A 307 7.57 0.48 11.30
N THR A 308 8.27 0.55 10.17
CA THR A 308 8.93 1.78 9.68
C THR A 308 7.96 2.75 9.00
N THR A 309 6.68 2.46 8.93
CA THR A 309 5.64 3.24 8.21
C THR A 309 6.01 3.62 6.76
N CYS A 310 6.87 2.84 6.11
CA CYS A 310 7.44 3.15 4.80
C CYS A 310 6.49 2.90 3.62
N GLN A 311 5.29 2.36 3.83
CA GLN A 311 4.24 2.06 2.85
C GLN A 311 4.61 1.05 1.74
N ALA A 312 5.76 0.37 1.83
CA ALA A 312 6.16 -0.63 0.82
C ALA A 312 5.12 -1.76 0.66
N CYS A 313 4.54 -2.21 1.76
CA CYS A 313 3.50 -3.25 1.77
C CYS A 313 2.21 -2.81 1.07
N THR A 314 1.83 -1.55 1.21
CA THR A 314 0.67 -0.93 0.54
C THR A 314 0.95 -0.73 -0.96
N GLU A 315 2.16 -0.27 -1.31
CA GLU A 315 2.57 -0.04 -2.70
C GLU A 315 2.51 -1.32 -3.54
N VAL A 316 2.98 -2.44 -3.03
CA VAL A 316 3.03 -3.70 -3.80
C VAL A 316 1.73 -4.49 -3.79
N CYS A 317 0.68 -4.04 -3.10
CA CYS A 317 -0.56 -4.81 -2.96
C CYS A 317 -1.35 -4.85 -4.27
N PRO A 318 -1.54 -6.04 -4.89
CA PRO A 318 -2.17 -6.17 -6.20
C PRO A 318 -3.70 -6.04 -6.16
N VAL A 319 -4.30 -6.00 -4.97
CA VAL A 319 -5.74 -5.84 -4.76
C VAL A 319 -6.09 -4.50 -4.10
N GLY A 320 -5.11 -3.58 -4.05
CA GLY A 320 -5.33 -2.20 -3.62
C GLY A 320 -5.41 -2.00 -2.11
N ASN A 321 -5.05 -2.99 -1.27
CA ASN A 321 -5.14 -2.84 0.18
C ASN A 321 -4.15 -1.81 0.71
N HIS A 322 -4.61 -0.97 1.64
CA HIS A 322 -3.77 -0.24 2.57
C HIS A 322 -3.37 -1.20 3.69
N VAL A 323 -2.20 -1.83 3.55
CA VAL A 323 -1.81 -2.94 4.42
C VAL A 323 -1.31 -2.49 5.77
N GLU A 324 -0.57 -1.37 5.83
CA GLU A 324 0.00 -0.81 7.05
C GLU A 324 -1.10 -0.40 8.03
N LYS A 325 -0.96 -0.75 9.31
CA LYS A 325 -1.87 -0.46 10.42
C LYS A 325 -1.13 -0.05 11.71
N ALA A 326 0.13 0.35 11.58
CA ALA A 326 0.91 0.74 12.75
C ALA A 326 0.41 2.05 13.35
N ASP A 327 -0.15 2.95 12.54
CA ASP A 327 -0.72 4.20 13.03
C ASP A 327 -1.91 3.95 13.96
N GLU A 328 -2.77 2.99 13.59
CA GLU A 328 -3.93 2.59 14.38
C GLU A 328 -3.53 2.04 15.75
N ILE A 329 -2.65 1.03 15.76
CA ILE A 329 -2.26 0.40 17.03
C ILE A 329 -1.48 1.34 17.93
N ARG A 330 -0.60 2.17 17.36
CA ARG A 330 0.19 3.14 18.13
C ARG A 330 -0.70 4.23 18.72
N SER A 331 -1.65 4.76 17.93
CA SER A 331 -2.63 5.74 18.44
C SER A 331 -3.50 5.15 19.54
N PHE A 332 -3.94 3.91 19.38
CA PHE A 332 -4.69 3.20 20.43
C PHE A 332 -3.85 3.01 21.70
N GLN A 333 -2.61 2.52 21.58
CA GLN A 333 -1.71 2.31 22.72
C GLN A 333 -1.41 3.62 23.47
N VAL A 334 -1.10 4.68 22.73
CA VAL A 334 -0.67 5.96 23.33
C VAL A 334 -1.86 6.75 23.89
N LEU A 335 -2.96 6.86 23.16
CA LEU A 335 -4.09 7.71 23.57
C LEU A 335 -5.11 6.98 24.44
N ALA A 336 -5.39 5.70 24.17
CA ALA A 336 -6.38 4.95 24.93
C ALA A 336 -5.78 4.19 26.12
N GLU A 337 -4.60 3.58 25.95
CA GLU A 337 -3.96 2.78 27.01
C GLU A 337 -2.92 3.58 27.82
N GLY A 338 -2.48 4.75 27.32
CA GLY A 338 -1.41 5.53 27.94
C GLY A 338 -0.04 4.84 27.91
N ASP A 339 0.12 3.81 27.06
CA ASP A 339 1.33 3.00 26.99
C ASP A 339 2.27 3.49 25.90
N VAL A 340 3.39 4.09 26.33
CA VAL A 340 4.45 4.59 25.44
C VAL A 340 5.74 3.84 25.78
N PRO A 341 6.35 3.14 24.79
CA PRO A 341 7.64 2.49 25.00
C PRO A 341 8.70 3.45 25.57
N GLN A 342 9.47 2.96 26.53
CA GLN A 342 10.39 3.78 27.33
C GLN A 342 11.38 4.58 26.46
N GLU A 343 11.83 4.02 25.36
CA GLU A 343 12.75 4.65 24.42
C GLU A 343 12.22 5.92 23.78
N TYR A 344 10.90 6.10 23.68
CA TYR A 344 10.26 7.26 23.05
C TYR A 344 9.81 8.34 24.05
N GLN A 345 9.74 8.04 25.35
CA GLN A 345 9.22 8.96 26.37
C GLN A 345 9.98 10.28 26.40
N LYS A 346 11.33 10.24 26.26
CA LYS A 346 12.14 11.46 26.20
C LYS A 346 11.82 12.30 24.98
N LEU A 347 11.66 11.67 23.82
CA LEU A 347 11.34 12.35 22.57
C LEU A 347 9.97 13.05 22.65
N LEU A 348 8.94 12.35 23.11
CA LEU A 348 7.60 12.93 23.25
C LEU A 348 7.59 14.07 24.26
N ARG A 349 8.26 13.92 25.41
CA ARG A 349 8.41 15.00 26.40
C ARG A 349 9.08 16.24 25.79
N ASN A 350 10.17 16.07 25.05
CA ASN A 350 10.85 17.16 24.37
C ASN A 350 9.92 17.89 23.39
N LEU A 351 9.15 17.13 22.61
CA LEU A 351 8.18 17.71 21.66
C LEU A 351 7.06 18.48 22.38
N GLN A 352 6.55 17.94 23.48
CA GLN A 352 5.49 18.59 24.28
C GLN A 352 5.98 19.86 24.97
N GLU A 353 7.17 19.84 25.56
CA GLU A 353 7.69 20.97 26.35
C GLU A 353 8.30 22.07 25.49
N THR A 354 8.93 21.72 24.35
CA THR A 354 9.77 22.66 23.59
C THR A 354 9.43 22.75 22.10
N GLY A 355 8.54 21.91 21.60
CA GLY A 355 8.26 21.78 20.17
C GLY A 355 9.43 21.19 19.36
N ASN A 356 10.43 20.58 20.00
CA ASN A 356 11.65 20.09 19.34
C ASN A 356 12.04 18.68 19.81
N THR A 357 12.64 17.90 18.92
CA THR A 357 13.01 16.49 19.22
C THR A 357 14.10 16.36 20.28
N GLU A 358 15.04 17.31 20.31
CA GLU A 358 16.21 17.28 21.21
C GLU A 358 16.08 18.28 22.40
N GLY A 359 14.92 18.90 22.59
CA GLY A 359 14.68 19.91 23.61
C GLY A 359 15.00 21.33 23.14
N ALA A 360 15.27 22.24 24.10
CA ALA A 360 15.36 23.68 23.85
C ALA A 360 16.64 24.15 23.13
N SER A 361 17.70 23.32 23.08
CA SER A 361 18.96 23.72 22.44
C SER A 361 18.84 23.75 20.91
N SER A 362 19.32 24.84 20.29
CA SER A 362 19.43 24.96 18.83
C SER A 362 20.88 25.08 18.40
N SER A 363 21.18 24.69 17.16
CA SER A 363 22.52 24.84 16.59
C SER A 363 22.85 26.32 16.29
N ASP A 364 24.15 26.61 16.22
CA ASP A 364 24.62 27.91 15.76
C ASP A 364 24.31 28.18 14.26
N LEU A 365 23.84 27.17 13.53
CA LEU A 365 23.41 27.32 12.14
C LEU A 365 22.28 28.34 12.00
N LEU A 366 21.32 28.32 12.93
CA LEU A 366 20.20 29.28 12.92
C LEU A 366 20.69 30.74 12.99
N LYS A 367 21.78 31.00 13.74
CA LYS A 367 22.40 32.34 13.86
C LYS A 367 23.21 32.74 12.62
N GLN A 368 23.65 31.76 11.79
CA GLN A 368 24.47 31.98 10.60
C GLN A 368 23.63 32.21 9.33
N LEU A 369 22.35 31.85 9.35
CA LEU A 369 21.45 31.99 8.21
C LEU A 369 20.61 33.27 8.35
N PRO A 370 20.21 33.90 7.23
CA PRO A 370 19.37 35.11 7.27
C PRO A 370 17.99 34.77 7.83
N ALA A 371 17.47 35.63 8.71
CA ALA A 371 16.10 35.52 9.18
C ALA A 371 15.11 35.74 8.01
N TYR A 372 13.98 35.05 8.04
CA TYR A 372 12.93 35.29 7.06
C TYR A 372 12.24 36.64 7.31
N THR A 373 12.03 37.35 6.23
CA THR A 373 11.28 38.59 6.16
C THR A 373 10.37 38.54 4.93
N SER A 374 9.30 39.32 4.91
CA SER A 374 8.25 39.23 3.87
C SER A 374 8.72 39.59 2.44
N ASP A 375 9.90 40.17 2.30
CA ASP A 375 10.57 40.40 1.01
C ASP A 375 11.34 39.20 0.47
N LYS A 376 11.50 38.13 1.26
CA LYS A 376 12.14 36.91 0.84
C LYS A 376 11.19 36.02 0.04
N GLU A 377 11.71 35.35 -1.00
CA GLU A 377 10.93 34.48 -1.87
C GLU A 377 10.61 33.15 -1.20
N LEU A 378 11.47 32.69 -0.27
CA LEU A 378 11.48 31.32 0.21
C LEU A 378 11.78 31.23 1.71
N VAL A 379 11.03 30.43 2.43
CA VAL A 379 11.40 29.94 3.77
C VAL A 379 12.21 28.67 3.60
N LEU A 380 13.41 28.63 4.16
CA LEU A 380 14.20 27.41 4.33
C LEU A 380 13.85 26.79 5.69
N TRP A 381 13.01 25.76 5.65
CA TRP A 381 12.66 24.95 6.82
C TRP A 381 13.79 23.98 7.14
N LEU A 382 14.45 24.18 8.28
CA LEU A 382 15.65 23.45 8.65
C LEU A 382 15.38 22.00 9.06
N GLY A 383 14.26 21.76 9.78
CA GLY A 383 13.95 20.47 10.38
C GLY A 383 14.89 20.11 11.54
N CYS A 384 14.60 19.01 12.22
CA CYS A 384 15.28 18.64 13.47
C CYS A 384 16.80 18.41 13.29
N PHE A 385 17.24 17.76 12.21
CA PHE A 385 18.67 17.45 12.01
C PHE A 385 19.55 18.71 11.87
N ALA A 386 19.12 19.68 11.10
CA ALA A 386 19.88 20.92 10.92
C ALA A 386 19.75 21.82 12.16
N LYS A 387 18.54 21.95 12.70
CA LYS A 387 18.25 22.81 13.84
C LYS A 387 19.02 22.42 15.09
N HIS A 388 19.18 21.11 15.33
CA HIS A 388 19.88 20.58 16.49
C HIS A 388 21.33 20.12 16.23
N ALA A 389 21.83 20.34 15.01
CA ALA A 389 23.17 19.94 14.57
C ALA A 389 23.46 18.45 14.86
N MET A 390 22.47 17.59 14.58
CA MET A 390 22.57 16.15 14.84
C MET A 390 23.69 15.49 14.04
N ASP A 391 24.05 16.05 12.89
CA ASP A 391 25.20 15.63 12.08
C ASP A 391 25.91 16.80 11.40
N PRO A 392 27.26 16.96 11.57
CA PRO A 392 28.03 18.04 10.97
C PRO A 392 28.03 18.03 9.44
N ASN A 393 27.98 16.86 8.81
CA ASN A 393 28.00 16.76 7.34
C ASN A 393 26.64 17.20 6.77
N PHE A 394 25.55 16.89 7.47
CA PHE A 394 24.23 17.39 7.08
C PHE A 394 24.14 18.92 7.16
N ILE A 395 24.78 19.54 8.18
CA ILE A 395 24.95 21.00 8.26
C ILE A 395 25.71 21.53 7.02
N GLY A 396 26.76 20.83 6.59
CA GLY A 396 27.48 21.13 5.34
C GLY A 396 26.57 21.10 4.13
N SER A 397 25.69 20.11 4.03
CA SER A 397 24.71 19.98 2.95
C SER A 397 23.72 21.14 2.93
N VAL A 398 23.21 21.58 4.07
CA VAL A 398 22.34 22.76 4.18
C VAL A 398 23.07 24.01 3.68
N LYS A 399 24.32 24.25 4.15
CA LYS A 399 25.14 25.37 3.69
C LYS A 399 25.44 25.34 2.18
N ASN A 400 25.62 24.14 1.61
CA ASN A 400 25.80 24.02 0.17
C ASN A 400 24.52 24.29 -0.60
N PHE A 401 23.37 23.87 -0.08
CA PHE A 401 22.07 24.22 -0.68
C PHE A 401 21.83 25.72 -0.68
N THR A 402 22.18 26.43 0.41
CA THR A 402 22.04 27.90 0.42
C THR A 402 22.96 28.57 -0.62
N LYS A 403 24.18 28.07 -0.87
CA LYS A 403 25.04 28.58 -1.96
C LYS A 403 24.40 28.36 -3.35
N ILE A 404 23.65 27.27 -3.55
CA ILE A 404 22.91 27.04 -4.79
C ILE A 404 21.81 28.10 -4.96
N LEU A 405 21.04 28.38 -3.90
CA LEU A 405 20.01 29.41 -3.89
C LEU A 405 20.62 30.80 -4.19
N ASP A 406 21.73 31.14 -3.53
CA ASP A 406 22.45 32.41 -3.75
C ASP A 406 22.93 32.53 -5.21
N SER A 407 23.49 31.46 -5.79
CA SER A 407 23.95 31.45 -7.18
C SER A 407 22.82 31.61 -8.19
N ALA A 408 21.61 31.16 -7.84
CA ALA A 408 20.40 31.30 -8.63
C ALA A 408 19.70 32.65 -8.45
N GLY A 409 20.19 33.50 -7.53
CA GLY A 409 19.56 34.77 -7.16
C GLY A 409 18.24 34.59 -6.38
N VAL A 410 18.01 33.43 -5.77
CA VAL A 410 16.82 33.15 -4.97
C VAL A 410 17.01 33.64 -3.54
N THR A 411 16.16 34.56 -3.08
CA THR A 411 16.21 35.07 -1.71
C THR A 411 15.48 34.16 -0.75
N TYR A 412 16.14 33.83 0.37
CA TYR A 412 15.58 32.90 1.38
C TYR A 412 15.83 33.42 2.80
N GLY A 413 15.11 32.83 3.74
CA GLY A 413 15.34 33.05 5.17
C GLY A 413 14.81 31.89 6.00
N VAL A 414 15.26 31.85 7.27
CA VAL A 414 14.84 30.82 8.25
C VAL A 414 13.89 31.43 9.29
N LEU A 415 12.96 30.63 9.78
CA LEU A 415 12.06 31.05 10.87
C LEU A 415 12.80 30.93 12.21
N SER A 416 12.76 31.99 13.02
CA SER A 416 13.40 32.01 14.35
C SER A 416 12.69 31.07 15.35
N ASN A 417 11.41 30.86 15.18
CA ASN A 417 10.52 30.07 16.01
C ASN A 417 10.10 28.75 15.37
N GLU A 418 10.87 28.26 14.39
CA GLU A 418 10.61 26.96 13.77
C GLU A 418 10.50 25.85 14.82
N GLN A 419 9.43 25.08 14.79
CA GLN A 419 9.25 23.88 15.62
C GLN A 419 9.36 22.60 14.76
N CYS A 420 9.29 21.44 15.39
CA CYS A 420 9.20 20.19 14.66
C CYS A 420 7.89 20.14 13.83
N SER A 421 7.93 19.56 12.64
CA SER A 421 6.72 19.29 11.85
C SER A 421 5.78 18.25 12.49
N GLY A 422 6.08 17.77 13.68
CA GLY A 422 5.26 16.78 14.38
C GLY A 422 5.35 15.35 13.83
N ASP A 423 6.13 15.06 12.77
CA ASP A 423 6.23 13.71 12.20
C ASP A 423 6.50 12.62 13.25
N PRO A 424 7.45 12.77 14.21
CA PRO A 424 7.68 11.76 15.21
C PRO A 424 6.47 11.53 16.14
N ALA A 425 5.80 12.59 16.59
CA ALA A 425 4.59 12.46 17.42
C ALA A 425 3.47 11.74 16.64
N ASN A 426 3.22 12.15 15.40
CA ASN A 426 2.25 11.50 14.52
C ASN A 426 2.55 10.02 14.34
N LYS A 427 3.80 9.65 14.04
CA LYS A 427 4.22 8.26 13.80
C LYS A 427 4.26 7.40 15.07
N LEU A 428 4.40 8.02 16.23
CA LEU A 428 4.30 7.34 17.51
C LEU A 428 2.86 7.21 18.01
N GLY A 429 1.89 7.86 17.38
CA GLY A 429 0.48 7.81 17.78
C GLY A 429 0.06 8.88 18.79
N ASP A 430 0.98 9.77 19.22
CA ASP A 430 0.64 10.92 20.07
C ASP A 430 0.01 12.03 19.21
N LYS A 431 -1.27 11.82 18.89
CA LYS A 431 -2.02 12.74 18.02
C LYS A 431 -2.28 14.10 18.67
N LEU A 432 -2.29 14.17 20.00
CA LEU A 432 -2.46 15.41 20.73
C LEU A 432 -1.24 16.33 20.54
N THR A 433 -0.04 15.82 20.82
CA THR A 433 1.21 16.58 20.60
C THR A 433 1.35 16.95 19.12
N TYR A 434 0.98 16.03 18.21
CA TYR A 434 1.00 16.31 16.78
C TYR A 434 0.08 17.46 16.40
N GLN A 435 -1.16 17.48 16.91
CA GLN A 435 -2.12 18.55 16.66
C GLN A 435 -1.60 19.90 17.14
N LEU A 436 -1.10 19.97 18.37
CA LEU A 436 -0.56 21.23 18.93
C LEU A 436 0.57 21.81 18.07
N LEU A 437 1.51 20.95 17.62
CA LEU A 437 2.59 21.37 16.73
C LEU A 437 2.09 21.78 15.33
N MET A 438 1.12 21.06 14.79
CA MET A 438 0.49 21.38 13.51
C MET A 438 -0.19 22.75 13.54
N ASP A 439 -1.02 23.01 14.56
CA ASP A 439 -1.77 24.28 14.70
C ASP A 439 -0.81 25.48 14.74
N GLN A 440 0.25 25.39 15.55
CA GLN A 440 1.26 26.43 15.67
C GLN A 440 2.05 26.63 14.36
N ASN A 441 2.44 25.55 13.69
CA ASN A 441 3.17 25.62 12.44
C ASN A 441 2.31 26.20 11.29
N VAL A 442 1.03 25.84 11.21
CA VAL A 442 0.10 26.36 10.20
C VAL A 442 -0.12 27.86 10.38
N GLU A 443 -0.26 28.32 11.63
CA GLU A 443 -0.41 29.76 11.91
C GLU A 443 0.80 30.57 11.39
N GLU A 444 2.02 30.07 11.59
CA GLU A 444 3.23 30.73 11.12
C GLU A 444 3.43 30.59 9.60
N LEU A 445 3.23 29.39 9.06
CA LEU A 445 3.49 29.13 7.65
C LEU A 445 2.42 29.74 6.72
N ASN A 446 1.20 29.97 7.17
CA ASN A 446 0.19 30.67 6.38
C ASN A 446 0.51 32.16 6.14
N LYS A 447 1.57 32.69 6.78
CA LYS A 447 2.12 34.05 6.56
C LYS A 447 3.14 34.09 5.42
N VAL A 448 3.58 32.92 4.90
CA VAL A 448 4.58 32.79 3.83
C VAL A 448 3.97 32.16 2.58
N LYS A 449 4.69 32.21 1.43
CA LYS A 449 4.19 31.64 0.18
C LYS A 449 4.87 30.31 -0.16
N ASN A 450 6.18 30.26 -0.05
CA ASN A 450 6.98 29.12 -0.48
C ASN A 450 7.88 28.65 0.66
N VAL A 451 7.91 27.34 0.84
CA VAL A 451 8.72 26.66 1.84
C VAL A 451 9.56 25.58 1.14
N THR A 452 10.83 25.47 1.48
CA THR A 452 11.66 24.34 1.05
C THR A 452 12.33 23.67 2.22
N THR A 453 12.52 22.37 2.13
CA THR A 453 13.23 21.60 3.16
C THR A 453 14.01 20.45 2.55
N MET A 454 15.05 20.02 3.25
CA MET A 454 15.84 18.83 2.87
C MET A 454 15.27 17.52 3.47
N CYS A 455 14.18 17.62 4.22
CA CYS A 455 13.56 16.49 4.90
C CYS A 455 12.23 16.11 4.26
N PRO A 456 12.12 14.96 3.57
CA PRO A 456 10.86 14.54 2.96
C PRO A 456 9.76 14.23 3.99
N HIS A 457 10.11 13.90 5.25
CA HIS A 457 9.14 13.76 6.34
C HIS A 457 8.46 15.11 6.63
N CYS A 458 9.26 16.20 6.67
CA CYS A 458 8.69 17.54 6.82
C CYS A 458 7.81 17.92 5.62
N VAL A 459 8.22 17.62 4.38
CA VAL A 459 7.38 17.89 3.20
C VAL A 459 6.03 17.17 3.32
N VAL A 460 6.04 15.88 3.69
CA VAL A 460 4.80 15.10 3.87
C VAL A 460 3.89 15.78 4.89
N ASN A 461 4.41 16.12 6.06
CA ASN A 461 3.58 16.73 7.12
C ASN A 461 3.09 18.12 6.72
N LEU A 462 3.99 19.02 6.35
CA LEU A 462 3.64 20.41 6.05
C LEU A 462 2.73 20.57 4.83
N GLN A 463 2.86 19.70 3.80
CA GLN A 463 2.09 19.81 2.56
C GLN A 463 0.83 18.93 2.56
N LYS A 464 0.97 17.63 2.92
CA LYS A 464 -0.13 16.67 2.77
C LYS A 464 -0.90 16.44 4.06
N GLU A 465 -0.19 16.29 5.19
CA GLU A 465 -0.87 15.95 6.43
C GLU A 465 -1.68 17.12 6.96
N TYR A 466 -1.06 18.30 7.04
CA TYR A 466 -1.71 19.49 7.55
C TYR A 466 -2.92 19.94 6.71
N SER A 467 -2.85 19.77 5.37
CA SER A 467 -3.96 20.14 4.46
C SER A 467 -5.26 19.37 4.69
N LYS A 468 -5.22 18.32 5.49
CA LYS A 468 -6.39 17.51 5.84
C LYS A 468 -7.21 18.09 6.98
N TYR A 469 -6.57 18.97 7.77
CA TYR A 469 -7.15 19.57 8.97
C TYR A 469 -7.27 21.08 8.88
N HIS A 470 -6.41 21.70 8.04
CA HIS A 470 -6.34 23.16 7.89
C HIS A 470 -6.32 23.59 6.43
N GLU A 471 -6.80 24.80 6.17
CA GLU A 471 -6.55 25.50 4.92
C GLU A 471 -5.09 25.95 4.86
N ILE A 472 -4.32 25.39 3.92
CA ILE A 472 -2.90 25.68 3.72
C ILE A 472 -2.74 26.72 2.61
N LYS A 473 -2.05 27.84 2.92
CA LYS A 473 -1.84 28.98 1.99
C LYS A 473 -0.42 29.05 1.43
N TYR A 474 0.41 28.06 1.70
CA TYR A 474 1.79 27.97 1.25
C TYR A 474 2.03 26.70 0.45
N GLU A 475 3.07 26.72 -0.38
CA GLU A 475 3.56 25.54 -1.11
C GLU A 475 4.85 25.02 -0.47
N VAL A 476 4.98 23.71 -0.32
CA VAL A 476 6.20 23.08 0.22
C VAL A 476 6.86 22.24 -0.85
N LYS A 477 8.14 22.49 -1.11
CA LYS A 477 8.94 21.69 -2.04
C LYS A 477 10.14 21.05 -1.34
N HIS A 478 10.44 19.83 -1.74
CA HIS A 478 11.70 19.21 -1.37
C HIS A 478 12.85 19.93 -2.09
N HIS A 479 14.02 20.06 -1.45
CA HIS A 479 15.16 20.78 -2.03
C HIS A 479 15.57 20.25 -3.42
N THR A 480 15.40 18.96 -3.69
CA THR A 480 15.71 18.37 -5.02
C THR A 480 14.75 18.85 -6.10
N GLN A 481 13.48 19.14 -5.76
CA GLN A 481 12.52 19.75 -6.69
C GLN A 481 12.94 21.17 -7.02
N VAL A 482 13.36 21.96 -6.02
CA VAL A 482 13.87 23.31 -6.23
C VAL A 482 15.12 23.29 -7.13
N ILE A 483 16.07 22.39 -6.87
CA ILE A 483 17.26 22.24 -7.72
C ILE A 483 16.89 21.87 -9.15
N SER A 484 15.97 20.89 -9.34
CA SER A 484 15.50 20.47 -10.67
C SER A 484 14.86 21.63 -11.44
N GLU A 485 14.01 22.43 -10.78
CA GLU A 485 13.37 23.61 -11.37
C GLU A 485 14.39 24.68 -11.76
N LEU A 486 15.40 24.95 -10.92
CA LEU A 486 16.45 25.92 -11.21
C LEU A 486 17.34 25.49 -12.40
N LEU A 487 17.60 24.18 -12.54
CA LEU A 487 18.28 23.62 -13.70
C LEU A 487 17.46 23.78 -14.98
N GLU A 488 16.17 23.45 -14.94
CA GLU A 488 15.25 23.57 -16.07
C GLU A 488 15.08 25.03 -16.53
N GLN A 489 15.11 25.96 -15.58
CA GLN A 489 15.06 27.40 -15.86
C GLN A 489 16.39 27.99 -16.33
N GLY A 490 17.47 27.20 -16.32
CA GLY A 490 18.82 27.68 -16.66
C GLY A 490 19.40 28.69 -15.66
N LYS A 491 18.85 28.78 -14.45
CA LYS A 491 19.32 29.68 -13.39
C LYS A 491 20.59 29.18 -12.71
N ILE A 492 20.84 27.88 -12.77
CA ILE A 492 22.07 27.25 -12.30
C ILE A 492 22.65 26.37 -13.39
N ASN A 493 23.98 26.35 -13.50
CA ASN A 493 24.71 25.43 -14.35
C ASN A 493 25.58 24.55 -13.45
N ILE A 494 25.46 23.26 -13.61
CA ILE A 494 26.29 22.30 -12.87
C ILE A 494 27.41 21.81 -13.79
N ASN A 495 28.65 22.04 -13.38
CA ASN A 495 29.77 21.36 -14.01
C ASN A 495 29.81 19.93 -13.48
N PRO A 496 29.76 18.91 -14.34
CA PRO A 496 29.86 17.52 -13.87
C PRO A 496 31.10 17.36 -13.00
N GLY A 497 30.89 16.85 -11.79
CA GLY A 497 31.97 16.61 -10.85
C GLY A 497 32.82 15.40 -11.21
N SER A 498 33.86 15.15 -10.44
CA SER A 498 34.73 13.97 -10.55
C SER A 498 34.16 12.75 -9.82
N LEU A 499 32.87 12.76 -9.45
CA LEU A 499 32.22 11.64 -8.78
C LEU A 499 32.02 10.51 -9.78
N GLU A 500 32.69 9.39 -9.53
CA GLU A 500 32.55 8.16 -10.30
C GLU A 500 31.55 7.24 -9.63
N LYS A 501 30.83 6.41 -10.40
CA LYS A 501 29.93 5.34 -9.95
C LYS A 501 28.98 5.77 -8.83
N VAL A 502 28.13 6.74 -9.13
CA VAL A 502 27.15 7.28 -8.20
C VAL A 502 25.85 6.49 -8.24
N THR A 503 25.31 6.14 -7.08
CA THR A 503 23.95 5.61 -6.96
C THR A 503 23.10 6.45 -6.02
N TYR A 504 21.78 6.19 -6.05
CA TYR A 504 20.81 6.92 -5.23
C TYR A 504 19.99 5.98 -4.34
N HIS A 505 19.95 6.30 -3.06
CA HIS A 505 18.97 5.72 -2.16
C HIS A 505 17.71 6.59 -2.13
N ASP A 506 16.62 6.07 -2.70
CA ASP A 506 15.32 6.76 -2.68
C ASP A 506 14.73 6.77 -1.26
N PRO A 507 14.48 7.95 -0.66
CA PRO A 507 13.74 8.03 0.59
C PRO A 507 12.27 7.61 0.37
N CYS A 508 11.76 6.74 1.23
CA CYS A 508 10.42 6.18 1.08
C CYS A 508 9.31 7.26 1.11
N ASN A 509 9.45 8.29 1.94
CA ASN A 509 8.50 9.40 1.98
C ASN A 509 8.53 10.24 0.70
N LEU A 510 9.71 10.42 0.07
CA LEU A 510 9.81 11.15 -1.18
C LEU A 510 9.24 10.33 -2.34
N SER A 511 9.69 9.08 -2.48
CA SER A 511 9.35 8.24 -3.65
C SER A 511 7.94 7.65 -3.59
N ARG A 512 7.45 7.20 -2.41
CA ARG A 512 6.11 6.58 -2.29
C ARG A 512 5.04 7.56 -1.86
N THR A 513 5.27 8.32 -0.78
CA THR A 513 4.23 9.19 -0.21
C THR A 513 4.05 10.46 -1.04
N LEU A 514 5.15 11.07 -1.51
CA LEU A 514 5.12 12.27 -2.34
C LEU A 514 5.08 11.97 -3.84
N ASP A 515 5.25 10.73 -4.25
CA ASP A 515 5.34 10.30 -5.66
C ASP A 515 6.45 11.01 -6.47
N GLU A 516 7.50 11.47 -5.78
CA GLU A 516 8.60 12.21 -6.39
C GLU A 516 9.82 11.32 -6.57
N VAL A 517 10.08 10.94 -7.80
CA VAL A 517 11.21 10.09 -8.20
C VAL A 517 12.12 10.82 -9.19
N SER A 518 11.59 11.78 -9.91
CA SER A 518 12.24 12.42 -11.06
C SER A 518 13.21 13.52 -10.65
N ALA A 519 12.80 14.44 -9.79
CA ALA A 519 13.59 15.60 -9.43
C ALA A 519 14.96 15.25 -8.80
N PRO A 520 15.08 14.27 -7.87
CA PRO A 520 16.40 13.84 -7.40
C PRO A 520 17.30 13.34 -8.53
N ARG A 521 16.74 12.59 -9.47
CA ARG A 521 17.49 12.02 -10.61
C ARG A 521 17.95 13.10 -11.58
N ASN A 522 17.14 14.13 -11.82
CA ASN A 522 17.53 15.27 -12.63
C ASN A 522 18.74 15.98 -12.03
N ALA A 523 18.71 16.26 -10.73
CA ALA A 523 19.82 16.90 -10.01
C ALA A 523 21.10 16.05 -10.04
N ILE A 524 20.98 14.74 -9.76
CA ILE A 524 22.13 13.82 -9.70
C ILE A 524 22.75 13.65 -11.08
N LYS A 525 21.95 13.40 -12.12
CA LYS A 525 22.47 13.21 -13.50
C LYS A 525 23.17 14.43 -14.04
N ALA A 526 22.75 15.64 -13.63
CA ALA A 526 23.44 16.86 -13.98
C ALA A 526 24.83 16.96 -13.32
N ALA A 527 24.98 16.42 -12.09
CA ALA A 527 26.21 16.50 -11.31
C ALA A 527 27.15 15.29 -11.50
N ALA A 528 26.60 14.11 -11.77
CA ALA A 528 27.30 12.84 -11.87
C ALA A 528 26.80 12.03 -13.08
N PRO A 529 27.47 12.13 -14.25
CA PRO A 529 27.09 11.41 -15.46
C PRO A 529 27.08 9.88 -15.30
N ASP A 530 27.96 9.31 -14.48
CA ASP A 530 28.03 7.87 -14.17
C ASP A 530 27.06 7.43 -13.08
N PHE A 531 25.83 7.95 -13.15
CA PHE A 531 24.74 7.56 -12.27
C PHE A 531 24.09 6.25 -12.72
N PHE A 532 23.85 5.34 -11.77
CA PHE A 532 23.08 4.12 -11.99
C PHE A 532 22.14 3.79 -10.82
N GLU A 533 21.09 3.07 -11.15
CA GLU A 533 20.05 2.71 -10.20
C GLU A 533 20.42 1.45 -9.40
N LEU A 534 19.98 1.40 -8.15
CA LEU A 534 19.95 0.15 -7.41
C LEU A 534 18.79 -0.73 -7.90
N ASP A 535 18.90 -2.05 -7.73
CA ASP A 535 17.87 -3.00 -8.16
C ASP A 535 16.50 -2.69 -7.53
N GLU A 536 16.49 -2.30 -6.24
CA GLU A 536 15.30 -1.81 -5.54
C GLU A 536 15.39 -0.28 -5.44
N SER A 537 14.85 0.43 -6.42
CA SER A 537 14.88 1.89 -6.56
C SER A 537 13.49 2.49 -6.80
N GLY A 538 13.38 3.82 -6.75
CA GLY A 538 12.11 4.52 -6.91
C GLY A 538 11.07 4.08 -5.88
N LYS A 539 9.86 3.78 -6.33
CA LYS A 539 8.78 3.28 -5.45
C LYS A 539 9.02 1.88 -4.88
N GLU A 540 9.89 1.07 -5.50
CA GLU A 540 10.25 -0.27 -5.02
C GLU A 540 11.42 -0.24 -4.02
N THR A 541 11.95 0.93 -3.66
CA THR A 541 13.11 1.09 -2.76
C THR A 541 12.94 0.33 -1.45
N LEU A 542 14.02 -0.32 -0.97
CA LEU A 542 14.08 -0.84 0.40
C LEU A 542 14.24 0.34 1.37
N CYS A 543 13.46 0.37 2.44
CA CYS A 543 13.55 1.40 3.46
C CYS A 543 14.91 1.36 4.20
N CYS A 544 15.42 2.53 4.58
CA CYS A 544 16.65 2.63 5.39
C CYS A 544 16.49 2.15 6.84
N GLY A 545 15.24 2.03 7.34
CA GLY A 545 14.95 1.56 8.69
C GLY A 545 14.68 2.65 9.74
N ALA A 546 14.94 3.92 9.43
CA ALA A 546 14.79 5.02 10.40
C ALA A 546 13.35 5.56 10.54
N GLY A 547 12.46 5.25 9.57
CA GLY A 547 11.07 5.69 9.57
C GLY A 547 10.26 5.13 10.74
N GLY A 548 9.03 5.67 10.95
CA GLY A 548 8.17 5.26 12.07
C GLY A 548 8.75 5.59 13.45
N ALA A 549 9.56 6.64 13.54
CA ALA A 549 10.32 7.06 14.71
C ALA A 549 11.39 6.06 15.20
N LEU A 550 11.70 5.01 14.44
CA LEU A 550 12.71 4.01 14.81
C LEU A 550 14.13 4.58 14.92
N TRP A 551 14.39 5.78 14.35
CA TRP A 551 15.64 6.51 14.56
C TRP A 551 15.99 6.71 16.05
N TRP A 552 14.97 6.96 16.88
CA TRP A 552 15.15 7.19 18.33
C TRP A 552 15.12 5.90 19.14
N LYS A 553 14.83 4.76 18.55
CA LYS A 553 14.87 3.46 19.22
C LYS A 553 16.32 2.97 19.30
N LYS A 554 16.81 2.72 20.51
CA LYS A 554 18.08 2.02 20.70
C LYS A 554 17.90 0.56 20.29
N ASP A 555 18.46 0.21 19.17
CA ASP A 555 18.39 -1.14 18.65
C ASP A 555 19.59 -1.94 19.10
N SER A 556 19.36 -3.11 19.68
CA SER A 556 20.38 -4.02 20.21
C SER A 556 20.51 -5.34 19.44
N GLY A 557 19.78 -5.51 18.31
CA GLY A 557 19.61 -6.80 17.63
C GLY A 557 20.43 -6.98 16.35
N GLU A 558 20.67 -8.24 15.99
CA GLU A 558 21.05 -8.67 14.64
C GLU A 558 19.82 -8.53 13.71
N GLY A 559 20.04 -8.35 12.41
CA GLY A 559 18.94 -8.32 11.42
C GLY A 559 18.31 -6.95 11.17
N ARG A 560 19.05 -5.88 11.39
CA ARG A 560 18.58 -4.50 11.21
C ARG A 560 18.31 -4.15 9.76
N THR A 561 17.20 -3.47 9.51
CA THR A 561 16.79 -3.01 8.19
C THR A 561 17.87 -2.19 7.47
N HIS A 562 18.56 -1.29 8.17
CA HIS A 562 19.62 -0.46 7.59
C HIS A 562 20.81 -1.29 7.08
N LEU A 563 21.15 -2.40 7.75
CA LEU A 563 22.21 -3.30 7.29
C LEU A 563 21.87 -3.93 5.94
N LEU A 564 20.61 -4.36 5.76
CA LEU A 564 20.15 -4.90 4.46
C LEU A 564 20.29 -3.88 3.33
N ARG A 565 19.99 -2.61 3.62
CA ARG A 565 20.15 -1.55 2.62
C ARG A 565 21.61 -1.23 2.35
N ALA A 566 22.44 -1.20 3.39
CA ALA A 566 23.88 -1.04 3.26
C ALA A 566 24.51 -2.18 2.43
N GLU A 567 24.09 -3.43 2.66
CA GLU A 567 24.52 -4.59 1.87
C GLU A 567 24.20 -4.42 0.37
N GLN A 568 22.97 -4.02 0.02
CA GLN A 568 22.60 -3.74 -1.38
C GLN A 568 23.48 -2.66 -2.02
N VAL A 569 23.81 -1.62 -1.26
CA VAL A 569 24.72 -0.57 -1.73
C VAL A 569 26.12 -1.10 -1.93
N ILE A 570 26.66 -1.88 -0.98
CA ILE A 570 27.99 -2.49 -1.09
C ILE A 570 28.05 -3.45 -2.31
N GLU A 571 27.02 -4.27 -2.48
CA GLU A 571 26.89 -5.19 -3.62
C GLU A 571 26.86 -4.47 -4.98
N SER A 572 26.32 -3.25 -5.03
CA SER A 572 26.29 -2.43 -6.23
C SER A 572 27.67 -1.94 -6.69
N LYS A 573 28.69 -2.03 -5.83
CA LYS A 573 30.07 -1.58 -6.06
C LYS A 573 30.15 -0.11 -6.52
N THR A 574 29.33 0.72 -5.89
CA THR A 574 29.35 2.18 -6.07
C THR A 574 30.40 2.82 -5.18
N ASP A 575 30.98 3.92 -5.65
CA ASP A 575 31.92 4.72 -4.85
C ASP A 575 31.18 5.75 -3.98
N THR A 576 30.03 6.21 -4.46
CA THR A 576 29.24 7.25 -3.77
C THR A 576 27.76 6.90 -3.76
N VAL A 577 27.13 7.01 -2.58
CA VAL A 577 25.69 6.93 -2.40
C VAL A 577 25.15 8.30 -2.09
N VAL A 578 24.14 8.73 -2.83
CA VAL A 578 23.41 9.98 -2.58
C VAL A 578 22.04 9.65 -2.01
N THR A 579 21.57 10.45 -1.09
CA THR A 579 20.19 10.38 -0.58
C THR A 579 19.60 11.77 -0.39
N GLY A 580 18.29 11.88 -0.52
CA GLY A 580 17.53 13.13 -0.32
C GLY A 580 16.81 13.17 1.04
N CYS A 581 17.33 12.52 2.07
CA CYS A 581 16.70 12.48 3.39
C CYS A 581 17.76 12.44 4.49
N ASN A 582 17.60 13.30 5.47
CA ASN A 582 18.46 13.37 6.65
C ASN A 582 18.42 12.08 7.50
N PHE A 583 17.29 11.39 7.57
CA PHE A 583 17.16 10.11 8.28
C PHE A 583 17.77 8.92 7.52
N CYS A 584 17.92 9.03 6.20
CA CYS A 584 18.55 7.99 5.38
C CYS A 584 20.07 8.18 5.26
N TYR A 585 20.55 9.38 5.60
CA TYR A 585 21.96 9.75 5.63
C TYR A 585 22.65 9.16 6.87
#